data_0dc53b36df35251bff994d70f6231fff
#
_entry.id   0dc53b36df35251bff994d70f6231fff
#
_cell.length_a   1.000
_cell.length_b   1.000
_cell.length_c   1.000
_cell.angle_alpha   90.00
_cell.angle_beta   90.00
_cell.angle_gamma   90.00
#
_symmetry.space_group_name_H-M   'P 1'
#
loop_
_entity.id
_entity.type
_entity.pdbx_description
1 polymer ?
#
loop_
_entity_poly.entity_id
_entity_poly.type
_entity_poly.pdbx_seq_one_letter_code
_entity_poly.pdbx_strand_id
1 'polypeptide(L)'
;MRSYIFLIFMMLFMGVSCQERKINKLYSWVGSLSAPREYPVEIYQGALKAKNFTFTFDPIWGLIAPGWGQDAGVMTVDSEGMALPTRLEMTWYSVQESCFYSGAWPLDREAIEKIWEAGYADLLSQRKGMYDKFIVGLG
;
A
#
# COMPACT_ATOMS: atom_id res chain seq x y z
N MET A 1 14.16 -60.15 -2.24
CA MET A 1 13.97 -59.04 -3.18
C MET A 1 12.64 -58.29 -3.04
N ARG A 2 11.64 -58.80 -2.37
CA ARG A 2 10.34 -58.13 -2.21
C ARG A 2 10.29 -57.08 -1.09
N SER A 3 11.18 -57.14 -0.11
CA SER A 3 11.15 -56.19 1.04
C SER A 3 11.80 -54.83 0.75
N TYR A 4 12.73 -54.74 -0.17
CA TYR A 4 13.42 -53.47 -0.48
C TYR A 4 12.60 -52.49 -1.32
N ILE A 5 11.66 -53.00 -2.11
CA ILE A 5 10.75 -52.17 -2.97
C ILE A 5 9.77 -51.39 -2.08
N PHE A 6 9.36 -51.96 -0.95
CA PHE A 6 8.44 -51.27 -0.01
C PHE A 6 9.11 -50.15 0.76
N LEU A 7 10.40 -50.25 1.04
CA LEU A 7 11.18 -49.22 1.73
C LEU A 7 11.46 -47.99 0.82
N ILE A 8 11.67 -48.23 -0.48
CA ILE A 8 11.89 -47.14 -1.45
C ILE A 8 10.60 -46.38 -1.71
N PHE A 9 9.42 -47.04 -1.70
CA PHE A 9 8.14 -46.37 -1.89
C PHE A 9 7.70 -45.53 -0.69
N MET A 10 8.19 -45.88 0.53
CA MET A 10 7.85 -45.11 1.74
C MET A 10 8.74 -43.87 1.91
N MET A 11 9.89 -43.79 1.27
CA MET A 11 10.76 -42.59 1.28
C MET A 11 10.30 -41.49 0.29
N LEU A 12 9.45 -41.83 -0.67
CA LEU A 12 8.96 -40.87 -1.68
C LEU A 12 7.77 -40.05 -1.21
N PHE A 13 7.22 -40.33 -0.02
CA PHE A 13 6.04 -39.61 0.49
C PHE A 13 6.34 -38.56 1.59
N MET A 14 7.62 -38.36 1.95
CA MET A 14 8.01 -37.32 2.93
C MET A 14 8.40 -35.99 2.27
N GLY A 15 7.88 -35.71 1.09
CA GLY A 15 7.84 -34.35 0.57
C GLY A 15 6.65 -33.60 1.18
N VAL A 16 6.60 -33.48 2.52
CA VAL A 16 5.71 -32.50 3.16
C VAL A 16 6.23 -31.13 2.78
N SER A 17 5.70 -30.58 1.71
CA SER A 17 5.80 -29.18 1.40
C SER A 17 5.26 -28.43 2.62
N CYS A 18 6.16 -27.94 3.44
CA CYS A 18 5.84 -26.95 4.46
C CYS A 18 5.44 -25.69 3.70
N GLN A 19 4.18 -25.63 3.28
CA GLN A 19 3.60 -24.44 2.72
C GLN A 19 3.47 -23.48 3.90
N GLU A 20 4.49 -22.61 4.06
CA GLU A 20 4.43 -21.52 5.02
C GLU A 20 3.09 -20.83 4.79
N ARG A 21 2.16 -20.99 5.74
CA ARG A 21 1.00 -20.12 5.80
C ARG A 21 1.56 -18.71 5.95
N LYS A 22 1.63 -17.96 4.84
CA LYS A 22 1.81 -16.53 4.91
C LYS A 22 0.67 -16.00 5.78
N ILE A 23 0.97 -15.80 7.05
CA ILE A 23 0.06 -15.13 7.98
C ILE A 23 -0.16 -13.76 7.36
N ASN A 24 -1.38 -13.47 6.92
CA ASN A 24 -1.73 -12.17 6.38
C ASN A 24 -1.60 -11.15 7.53
N LYS A 25 -0.42 -10.56 7.65
CA LYS A 25 -0.14 -9.53 8.65
C LYS A 25 -1.04 -8.34 8.35
N LEU A 26 -1.68 -7.83 9.37
CA LEU A 26 -2.56 -6.67 9.28
C LEU A 26 -1.84 -5.45 9.86
N TYR A 27 -2.18 -4.30 9.33
CA TYR A 27 -1.53 -3.03 9.62
C TYR A 27 -2.59 -1.96 9.89
N SER A 28 -2.18 -0.86 10.48
CA SER A 28 -2.96 0.36 10.54
C SER A 28 -2.35 1.37 9.58
N TRP A 29 -3.14 1.90 8.64
CA TRP A 29 -2.67 2.90 7.69
C TRP A 29 -3.80 3.75 7.13
N VAL A 30 -3.46 4.95 6.69
CA VAL A 30 -4.36 5.87 5.99
C VAL A 30 -3.73 6.35 4.70
N GLY A 31 -4.55 6.85 3.79
CA GLY A 31 -4.09 7.50 2.56
C GLY A 31 -4.07 9.01 2.71
N SER A 32 -3.14 9.65 2.04
CA SER A 32 -3.09 11.10 1.84
C SER A 32 -2.63 11.44 0.43
N LEU A 33 -2.70 12.70 0.08
CA LEU A 33 -2.40 13.22 -1.25
C LEU A 33 -1.30 14.27 -1.18
N SER A 34 -0.55 14.40 -2.26
CA SER A 34 0.47 15.42 -2.46
C SER A 34 0.43 15.90 -3.90
N ALA A 35 0.66 17.18 -4.11
CA ALA A 35 0.90 17.77 -5.43
C ALA A 35 1.85 18.95 -5.30
N PRO A 36 2.64 19.30 -6.35
CA PRO A 36 3.46 20.50 -6.35
C PRO A 36 2.60 21.74 -6.17
N ARG A 37 3.12 22.76 -5.49
CA ARG A 37 2.38 24.02 -5.25
C ARG A 37 2.02 24.73 -6.54
N GLU A 38 2.87 24.64 -7.54
CA GLU A 38 2.72 25.25 -8.85
C GLU A 38 1.81 24.46 -9.79
N TYR A 39 1.49 23.20 -9.42
CA TYR A 39 0.64 22.30 -10.20
C TYR A 39 -0.48 21.73 -9.33
N PRO A 40 -1.43 22.57 -8.91
CA PRO A 40 -2.55 22.13 -8.10
C PRO A 40 -3.44 21.14 -8.87
N VAL A 41 -3.97 20.18 -8.14
CA VAL A 41 -4.88 19.17 -8.68
C VAL A 41 -6.18 19.10 -7.87
N GLU A 42 -7.25 18.68 -8.51
CA GLU A 42 -8.52 18.34 -7.87
C GLU A 42 -8.82 16.86 -8.08
N ILE A 43 -9.21 16.16 -7.03
CA ILE A 43 -9.54 14.74 -7.11
C ILE A 43 -10.96 14.57 -7.63
N TYR A 44 -11.10 13.76 -8.66
CA TYR A 44 -12.41 13.29 -9.11
C TYR A 44 -12.81 11.99 -8.43
N GLN A 45 -11.89 11.01 -8.41
CA GLN A 45 -12.04 9.76 -7.67
C GLN A 45 -10.69 9.07 -7.54
N GLY A 46 -10.55 8.25 -6.52
CA GLY A 46 -9.38 7.41 -6.36
C GLY A 46 -9.54 6.37 -5.27
N ALA A 47 -8.68 5.37 -5.29
CA ALA A 47 -8.68 4.34 -4.28
C ALA A 47 -7.31 3.66 -4.12
N LEU A 48 -6.93 3.40 -2.88
CA LEU A 48 -5.94 2.41 -2.50
C LEU A 48 -6.66 1.12 -2.12
N LYS A 49 -6.51 0.08 -2.93
CA LYS A 49 -7.24 -1.19 -2.78
C LYS A 49 -6.35 -2.24 -2.13
N ALA A 50 -6.81 -2.77 -1.00
CA ALA A 50 -6.23 -3.90 -0.29
C ALA A 50 -7.21 -5.09 -0.30
N LYS A 51 -6.74 -6.25 0.15
CA LYS A 51 -7.54 -7.50 0.16
C LYS A 51 -8.84 -7.39 0.96
N ASN A 52 -8.80 -6.69 2.10
CA ASN A 52 -9.91 -6.58 3.04
C ASN A 52 -10.38 -5.15 3.28
N PHE A 53 -9.78 -4.18 2.57
CA PHE A 53 -10.08 -2.77 2.78
C PHE A 53 -9.84 -1.95 1.51
N THR A 54 -10.61 -0.88 1.34
CA THR A 54 -10.39 0.11 0.27
C THR A 54 -10.44 1.50 0.90
N PHE A 55 -9.32 2.22 0.80
CA PHE A 55 -9.28 3.64 1.15
C PHE A 55 -9.65 4.44 -0.09
N THR A 56 -10.66 5.33 0.01
CA THR A 56 -11.15 6.12 -1.12
C THR A 56 -10.68 7.56 -1.02
N PHE A 57 -10.37 8.14 -2.18
CA PHE A 57 -10.17 9.56 -2.38
C PHE A 57 -11.33 10.08 -3.22
N ASP A 58 -11.97 11.13 -2.79
CA ASP A 58 -13.15 11.71 -3.44
C ASP A 58 -13.04 13.25 -3.54
N PRO A 59 -13.97 13.93 -4.23
CA PRO A 59 -13.90 15.37 -4.43
C PRO A 59 -13.91 16.24 -3.17
N ILE A 60 -14.28 15.69 -2.02
CA ILE A 60 -14.27 16.42 -0.73
C ILE A 60 -12.85 16.85 -0.32
N TRP A 61 -11.83 16.22 -0.86
CA TRP A 61 -10.44 16.61 -0.66
C TRP A 61 -10.14 18.03 -1.21
N GLY A 62 -10.96 18.53 -2.16
CA GLY A 62 -10.80 19.84 -2.75
C GLY A 62 -9.52 20.00 -3.54
N LEU A 63 -8.99 21.21 -3.55
CA LEU A 63 -7.75 21.56 -4.25
C LEU A 63 -6.53 21.09 -3.45
N ILE A 64 -5.69 20.28 -4.08
CA ILE A 64 -4.48 19.70 -3.50
C ILE A 64 -3.25 20.41 -4.08
N ALA A 65 -2.50 21.11 -3.25
CA ALA A 65 -1.24 21.76 -3.59
C ALA A 65 -0.34 22.01 -2.36
N PRO A 66 -0.13 21.04 -1.48
CA PRO A 66 0.68 21.28 -0.27
C PRO A 66 2.17 21.46 -0.56
N GLY A 67 2.64 20.98 -1.68
CA GLY A 67 4.03 20.84 -2.08
C GLY A 67 4.38 19.36 -2.28
N TRP A 68 5.33 19.08 -3.16
CA TRP A 68 5.72 17.70 -3.49
C TRP A 68 6.17 16.93 -2.24
N GLY A 69 5.58 15.76 -2.01
CA GLY A 69 5.86 14.93 -0.85
C GLY A 69 5.29 15.46 0.48
N GLN A 70 4.62 16.60 0.47
CA GLN A 70 3.94 17.14 1.65
C GLN A 70 2.53 16.55 1.74
N ASP A 71 2.10 16.29 2.95
CA ASP A 71 0.80 15.73 3.27
C ASP A 71 -0.30 16.80 3.16
N ALA A 72 -1.33 16.54 2.36
CA ALA A 72 -2.51 17.39 2.24
C ALA A 72 -3.51 17.23 3.40
N GLY A 73 -3.19 16.41 4.38
CA GLY A 73 -4.07 16.02 5.47
C GLY A 73 -4.58 14.58 5.34
N VAL A 74 -5.33 14.13 6.31
CA VAL A 74 -5.96 12.81 6.34
C VAL A 74 -7.42 12.91 6.72
N MET A 75 -8.24 12.13 6.05
CA MET A 75 -9.59 11.86 6.54
C MET A 75 -9.53 10.76 7.59
N THR A 76 -10.18 10.98 8.70
CA THR A 76 -10.27 9.98 9.76
C THR A 76 -11.12 8.80 9.29
N VAL A 77 -10.53 7.63 9.23
CA VAL A 77 -11.20 6.36 8.98
C VAL A 77 -10.80 5.37 10.06
N ASP A 78 -11.65 4.41 10.34
CA ASP A 78 -11.26 3.26 11.15
C ASP A 78 -10.25 2.45 10.36
N SER A 79 -9.00 2.53 10.78
CA SER A 79 -7.84 2.06 10.02
C SER A 79 -7.10 0.90 10.70
N GLU A 80 -7.78 0.15 11.55
CA GLU A 80 -7.19 -0.99 12.22
C GLU A 80 -7.40 -2.31 11.45
N GLY A 81 -6.39 -3.15 11.47
CA GLY A 81 -6.51 -4.50 10.92
C GLY A 81 -6.64 -4.60 9.41
N MET A 82 -5.92 -3.77 8.66
CA MET A 82 -5.96 -3.74 7.21
C MET A 82 -4.76 -4.44 6.57
N ALA A 83 -4.99 -5.15 5.46
CA ALA A 83 -3.91 -5.58 4.60
C ALA A 83 -3.28 -4.37 3.90
N LEU A 84 -1.99 -4.48 3.54
CA LEU A 84 -1.34 -3.45 2.72
C LEU A 84 -1.96 -3.41 1.32
N PRO A 85 -2.03 -2.22 0.68
CA PRO A 85 -2.65 -2.08 -0.62
C PRO A 85 -1.83 -2.76 -1.71
N THR A 86 -2.54 -3.28 -2.71
CA THR A 86 -1.96 -3.95 -3.88
C THR A 86 -2.24 -3.21 -5.18
N ARG A 87 -3.06 -2.18 -5.13
CA ARG A 87 -3.46 -1.41 -6.31
C ARG A 87 -3.83 0.02 -5.93
N LEU A 88 -3.37 0.95 -6.74
CA LEU A 88 -3.79 2.36 -6.74
C LEU A 88 -4.61 2.63 -8.00
N GLU A 89 -5.75 3.29 -7.86
CA GLU A 89 -6.54 3.85 -8.95
C GLU A 89 -6.77 5.32 -8.66
N MET A 90 -6.56 6.19 -9.65
CA MET A 90 -6.74 7.64 -9.49
C MET A 90 -7.27 8.27 -10.77
N THR A 91 -8.17 9.23 -10.60
CA THR A 91 -8.58 10.19 -11.62
C THR A 91 -8.57 11.57 -10.99
N TRP A 92 -7.81 12.48 -11.58
CA TRP A 92 -7.69 13.85 -11.08
C TRP A 92 -7.70 14.86 -12.23
N TYR A 93 -8.04 16.09 -11.92
CA TYR A 93 -7.98 17.22 -12.81
C TYR A 93 -6.74 18.05 -12.50
N SER A 94 -5.88 18.28 -13.50
CA SER A 94 -4.78 19.21 -13.41
C SER A 94 -5.28 20.60 -13.73
N VAL A 95 -5.21 21.50 -12.75
CA VAL A 95 -5.67 22.89 -12.92
C VAL A 95 -4.80 23.64 -13.92
N GLN A 96 -3.48 23.42 -13.83
CA GLN A 96 -2.51 24.09 -14.70
C GLN A 96 -2.66 23.70 -16.17
N GLU A 97 -2.95 22.42 -16.44
CA GLU A 97 -3.04 21.88 -17.78
C GLU A 97 -4.49 21.84 -18.31
N SER A 98 -5.47 22.13 -17.45
CA SER A 98 -6.90 22.11 -17.77
C SER A 98 -7.37 20.77 -18.35
N CYS A 99 -6.86 19.65 -17.83
CA CYS A 99 -7.23 18.32 -18.32
C CYS A 99 -7.30 17.29 -17.19
N PHE A 100 -8.02 16.18 -17.47
CA PHE A 100 -8.10 15.04 -16.58
C PHE A 100 -7.02 14.00 -16.89
N TYR A 101 -6.46 13.45 -15.83
CA TYR A 101 -5.64 12.28 -15.87
C TYR A 101 -6.32 11.12 -15.15
N SER A 102 -6.13 9.91 -15.66
CA SER A 102 -6.68 8.71 -15.04
C SER A 102 -5.72 7.55 -15.23
N GLY A 103 -5.60 6.73 -14.20
CA GLY A 103 -4.76 5.55 -14.26
C GLY A 103 -5.02 4.57 -13.14
N ALA A 104 -4.43 3.39 -13.30
CA ALA A 104 -4.47 2.32 -12.33
C ALA A 104 -3.12 1.59 -12.34
N TRP A 105 -2.53 1.44 -11.15
CA TRP A 105 -1.19 0.90 -10.99
C TRP A 105 -1.21 -0.25 -9.98
N PRO A 106 -0.59 -1.39 -10.32
CA PRO A 106 -0.30 -2.42 -9.34
C PRO A 106 0.75 -1.90 -8.35
N LEU A 107 0.60 -2.26 -7.10
CA LEU A 107 1.57 -1.95 -6.05
C LEU A 107 2.27 -3.24 -5.61
N ASP A 108 3.59 -3.18 -5.50
CA ASP A 108 4.39 -4.28 -4.97
C ASP A 108 4.21 -4.39 -3.46
N ARG A 109 3.25 -5.22 -3.06
CA ARG A 109 2.94 -5.44 -1.66
C ARG A 109 4.14 -5.94 -0.86
N GLU A 110 4.98 -6.80 -1.44
CA GLU A 110 6.13 -7.38 -0.71
C GLU A 110 7.20 -6.32 -0.46
N ALA A 111 7.44 -5.44 -1.43
CA ALA A 111 8.33 -4.31 -1.25
C ALA A 111 7.80 -3.32 -0.20
N ILE A 112 6.51 -3.01 -0.23
CA ILE A 112 5.85 -2.16 0.77
C ILE A 112 5.97 -2.79 2.16
N GLU A 113 5.69 -4.08 2.30
CA GLU A 113 5.76 -4.80 3.58
C GLU A 113 7.15 -4.74 4.20
N LYS A 114 8.19 -4.92 3.41
CA LYS A 114 9.59 -4.78 3.86
C LYS A 114 9.89 -3.38 4.40
N ILE A 115 9.44 -2.34 3.71
CA ILE A 115 9.61 -0.94 4.15
C ILE A 115 8.84 -0.71 5.45
N TRP A 116 7.59 -1.18 5.52
CA TRP A 116 6.73 -1.04 6.69
C TRP A 116 7.32 -1.69 7.92
N GLU A 117 7.86 -2.90 7.79
CA GLU A 117 8.51 -3.64 8.88
C GLU A 117 9.85 -3.05 9.30
N ALA A 118 10.62 -2.52 8.34
CA ALA A 118 11.87 -1.85 8.63
C ALA A 118 11.63 -0.57 9.46
N GLY A 119 10.54 0.16 9.17
CA GLY A 119 10.27 1.46 9.78
C GLY A 119 11.32 2.50 9.37
N TYR A 120 11.38 3.58 10.11
CA TYR A 120 12.36 4.66 9.89
C TYR A 120 13.05 5.08 11.18
N ALA A 121 14.24 5.67 11.07
CA ALA A 121 14.93 6.28 12.21
C ALA A 121 14.41 7.71 12.39
N ASP A 122 13.75 7.97 13.50
CA ASP A 122 13.39 9.33 13.88
C ASP A 122 14.62 10.03 14.45
N LEU A 123 15.14 11.00 13.71
CA LEU A 123 16.36 11.72 14.05
C LEU A 123 16.22 12.58 15.31
N LEU A 124 15.01 13.00 15.66
CA LEU A 124 14.76 13.83 16.83
C LEU A 124 14.63 13.02 18.11
N SER A 125 13.86 11.95 18.06
CA SER A 125 13.63 11.09 19.23
C SER A 125 14.66 9.97 19.38
N GLN A 126 15.49 9.72 18.37
CA GLN A 126 16.43 8.59 18.27
C GLN A 126 15.74 7.23 18.45
N ARG A 127 14.45 7.16 18.15
CA ARG A 127 13.63 5.95 18.23
C ARG A 127 13.27 5.46 16.83
N LYS A 128 12.96 4.18 16.74
CA LYS A 128 12.39 3.60 15.53
C LYS A 128 10.94 4.07 15.39
N GLY A 129 10.64 4.80 14.31
CA GLY A 129 9.28 5.13 13.90
C GLY A 129 8.70 4.04 13.01
N MET A 130 7.38 3.91 13.01
CA MET A 130 6.65 3.02 12.12
C MET A 130 5.84 3.84 11.13
N TYR A 131 5.74 3.33 9.91
CA TYR A 131 4.88 3.95 8.90
C TYR A 131 3.41 3.69 9.22
N ASP A 132 2.58 4.70 9.00
CA ASP A 132 1.13 4.67 9.21
C ASP A 132 0.35 5.34 8.07
N LYS A 133 1.06 5.82 7.03
CA LYS A 133 0.47 6.63 5.97
C LYS A 133 1.07 6.34 4.60
N PHE A 134 0.20 6.30 3.60
CA PHE A 134 0.58 6.38 2.19
C PHE A 134 0.30 7.79 1.68
N ILE A 135 1.29 8.43 1.06
CA ILE A 135 1.12 9.72 0.39
C ILE A 135 1.20 9.48 -1.12
N VAL A 136 0.09 9.72 -1.82
CA VAL A 136 0.02 9.60 -3.28
C VAL A 136 0.37 10.94 -3.90
N GLY A 137 1.48 10.99 -4.63
CA GLY A 137 1.92 12.18 -5.37
C GLY A 137 1.25 12.24 -6.73
N LEU A 138 0.67 13.40 -7.06
CA LEU A 138 0.00 13.70 -8.32
C LEU A 138 0.67 14.91 -8.99
N GLY A 139 1.03 14.75 -10.26
CA GLY A 139 1.73 15.79 -11.02
C GLY A 139 1.94 15.40 -12.47
#